data_aee095f7974ede5807bc3ec5313114f1
#
_entry.id   aee095f7974ede5807bc3ec5313114f1
#
_cell.length_a   1.000
_cell.length_b   1.000
_cell.length_c   1.000
_cell.angle_alpha   90.00
_cell.angle_beta   90.00
_cell.angle_gamma   90.00
#
_symmetry.space_group_name_H-M   'P 1'
#
loop_
_entity.id
_entity.type
_entity.pdbx_description
1 polymer ?
#
loop_
_entity_poly.entity_id
_entity_poly.type
_entity_poly.pdbx_seq_one_letter_code
_entity_poly.pdbx_strand_id
1 'polypeptide(L)'
;MNSNRLLGAAVAIVLGIIASFFVYRQFQQASKPKPVVVMQRIVVAAQPLKLGTRLDSSNVKTIPWPQGEPVVGMFTKADDVMNRALITSVAENEPILDSKLASLQSGAGLAATIPEGMRAMSVAVNDVVGVAGFVTPGTMVDVLVTGASSGGNITRTILENVRVLAAGQKVEQDREGKPQTVPVITLLVTPDDAAKLAMASTEGKIQLALRNTIDTKSNNPPAVFQTSLFSSGAPAQAAPKHVAAKAPAPVPTPFTVEVIVGNKRETKSFQNP
;
A
#
# COMPACT_ATOMS: atom_id res chain seq x y z
N MET A 1 56.94 61.63 -44.56
CA MET A 1 56.60 60.25 -44.19
C MET A 1 55.13 60.27 -43.78
N ASN A 2 54.27 59.59 -44.50
CA ASN A 2 52.83 59.86 -44.52
C ASN A 2 52.14 59.45 -43.18
N SER A 3 51.64 60.46 -42.43
CA SER A 3 50.91 60.28 -41.17
C SER A 3 49.78 59.24 -41.26
N ASN A 4 49.13 59.10 -42.41
CA ASN A 4 48.06 58.10 -42.69
C ASN A 4 48.59 56.66 -42.65
N ARG A 5 49.87 56.42 -43.03
CA ARG A 5 50.47 55.05 -42.92
C ARG A 5 50.79 54.66 -41.50
N LEU A 6 51.22 55.63 -40.68
CA LEU A 6 51.45 55.41 -39.24
C LEU A 6 50.12 55.14 -38.47
N LEU A 7 49.06 55.84 -38.82
CA LEU A 7 47.74 55.66 -38.29
C LEU A 7 47.19 54.28 -38.65
N GLY A 8 47.34 53.80 -39.87
CA GLY A 8 46.94 52.48 -40.31
C GLY A 8 47.69 51.35 -39.63
N ALA A 9 49.04 51.55 -39.39
CA ALA A 9 49.83 50.58 -38.66
C ALA A 9 49.40 50.50 -37.18
N ALA A 10 49.11 51.63 -36.54
CA ALA A 10 48.63 51.67 -35.16
C ALA A 10 47.27 50.96 -35.00
N VAL A 11 46.32 51.16 -35.90
CA VAL A 11 45.04 50.46 -35.86
C VAL A 11 45.19 48.95 -36.09
N ALA A 12 46.06 48.50 -37.00
CA ALA A 12 46.33 47.11 -37.28
C ALA A 12 46.95 46.43 -36.01
N ILE A 13 47.86 47.09 -35.26
CA ILE A 13 48.42 46.56 -34.01
C ILE A 13 47.33 46.42 -32.95
N VAL A 14 46.46 47.40 -32.79
CA VAL A 14 45.36 47.36 -31.81
C VAL A 14 44.40 46.23 -32.13
N LEU A 15 44.01 46.06 -33.39
CA LEU A 15 43.16 44.94 -33.80
C LEU A 15 43.86 43.59 -33.59
N GLY A 16 45.18 43.50 -33.85
CA GLY A 16 45.95 42.28 -33.56
C GLY A 16 45.97 41.92 -32.08
N ILE A 17 46.13 42.92 -31.21
CA ILE A 17 46.09 42.71 -29.74
C ILE A 17 44.70 42.27 -29.29
N ILE A 18 43.63 42.88 -29.82
CA ILE A 18 42.26 42.49 -29.49
C ILE A 18 41.95 41.05 -29.95
N ALA A 19 42.35 40.71 -31.18
CA ALA A 19 42.19 39.37 -31.71
C ALA A 19 42.97 38.32 -30.88
N SER A 20 44.23 38.62 -30.54
CA SER A 20 45.07 37.76 -29.70
C SER A 20 44.48 37.57 -28.29
N PHE A 21 43.94 38.64 -27.70
CA PHE A 21 43.29 38.60 -26.41
C PHE A 21 41.99 37.74 -26.45
N PHE A 22 41.23 37.83 -27.54
CA PHE A 22 40.03 37.04 -27.71
C PHE A 22 40.33 35.54 -27.87
N VAL A 23 41.36 35.23 -28.68
CA VAL A 23 41.83 33.85 -28.87
C VAL A 23 42.38 33.28 -27.58
N TYR A 24 43.20 34.08 -26.83
CA TYR A 24 43.73 33.68 -25.54
C TYR A 24 42.61 33.39 -24.54
N ARG A 25 41.58 34.22 -24.49
CA ARG A 25 40.42 34.01 -23.64
C ARG A 25 39.60 32.76 -24.00
N GLN A 26 39.45 32.49 -25.29
CA GLN A 26 38.83 31.26 -25.79
C GLN A 26 39.66 30.02 -25.37
N PHE A 27 40.98 30.07 -25.49
CA PHE A 27 41.86 28.99 -25.05
C PHE A 27 41.82 28.76 -23.52
N GLN A 28 41.74 29.79 -22.72
CA GLN A 28 41.60 29.66 -21.27
C GLN A 28 40.25 29.04 -20.89
N GLN A 29 39.16 29.32 -21.61
CA GLN A 29 37.87 28.71 -21.37
C GLN A 29 37.85 27.23 -21.77
N ALA A 30 38.53 26.88 -22.87
CA ALA A 30 38.68 25.50 -23.32
C ALA A 30 39.58 24.67 -22.40
N SER A 31 40.54 25.31 -21.70
CA SER A 31 41.48 24.65 -20.80
C SER A 31 41.01 24.52 -19.34
N LYS A 32 39.75 24.89 -19.04
CA LYS A 32 39.19 24.62 -17.71
C LYS A 32 39.13 23.10 -17.54
N PRO A 33 39.81 22.54 -16.52
CA PRO A 33 39.75 21.11 -16.28
C PRO A 33 38.29 20.71 -16.10
N LYS A 34 37.82 19.76 -16.89
CA LYS A 34 36.49 19.18 -16.67
C LYS A 34 36.45 18.68 -15.22
N PRO A 35 35.40 18.95 -14.47
CA PRO A 35 35.29 18.47 -13.11
C PRO A 35 35.55 16.97 -13.12
N VAL A 36 36.54 16.53 -12.37
CA VAL A 36 36.80 15.10 -12.16
C VAL A 36 35.62 14.56 -11.38
N VAL A 37 34.72 13.88 -12.06
CA VAL A 37 33.61 13.19 -11.40
C VAL A 37 34.23 12.00 -10.65
N VAL A 38 34.31 12.12 -9.35
CA VAL A 38 34.75 10.98 -8.52
C VAL A 38 33.67 9.91 -8.61
N MET A 39 34.09 8.71 -9.03
CA MET A 39 33.20 7.57 -9.14
C MET A 39 33.28 6.72 -7.87
N GLN A 40 32.14 6.34 -7.32
CA GLN A 40 32.02 5.33 -6.28
C GLN A 40 31.41 4.07 -6.89
N ARG A 41 31.57 2.93 -6.25
CA ARG A 41 30.87 1.71 -6.68
C ARG A 41 29.56 1.57 -5.91
N ILE A 42 28.48 1.16 -6.63
CA ILE A 42 27.20 0.82 -6.02
C ILE A 42 26.78 -0.58 -6.44
N VAL A 43 25.97 -1.21 -5.58
CA VAL A 43 25.39 -2.54 -5.82
C VAL A 43 24.10 -2.39 -6.63
N VAL A 44 24.01 -3.12 -7.73
CA VAL A 44 22.85 -3.18 -8.61
C VAL A 44 22.46 -4.62 -8.89
N ALA A 45 21.22 -4.83 -9.34
CA ALA A 45 20.76 -6.13 -9.81
C ALA A 45 21.50 -6.52 -11.10
N ALA A 46 22.00 -7.76 -11.18
CA ALA A 46 22.66 -8.30 -12.39
C ALA A 46 21.65 -8.73 -13.45
N GLN A 47 20.41 -9.02 -13.06
CA GLN A 47 19.29 -9.49 -13.87
C GLN A 47 17.96 -9.02 -13.22
N PRO A 48 16.81 -9.09 -13.92
CA PRO A 48 15.51 -8.79 -13.31
C PRO A 48 15.23 -9.75 -12.15
N LEU A 49 14.96 -9.22 -10.97
CA LEU A 49 14.72 -9.97 -9.75
C LEU A 49 13.28 -9.78 -9.26
N LYS A 50 12.65 -10.87 -8.85
CA LYS A 50 11.28 -10.87 -8.34
C LYS A 50 11.25 -10.61 -6.83
N LEU A 51 10.12 -10.14 -6.35
CA LEU A 51 9.80 -10.07 -4.92
C LEU A 51 10.08 -11.44 -4.25
N GLY A 52 10.68 -11.42 -3.04
CA GLY A 52 11.05 -12.62 -2.29
C GLY A 52 12.36 -13.27 -2.73
N THR A 53 13.00 -12.80 -3.81
CA THR A 53 14.30 -13.32 -4.25
C THR A 53 15.36 -13.01 -3.19
N ARG A 54 16.10 -14.06 -2.78
CA ARG A 54 17.26 -13.92 -1.91
C ARG A 54 18.47 -13.51 -2.73
N LEU A 55 19.18 -12.48 -2.28
CA LEU A 55 20.35 -11.96 -2.96
C LEU A 55 21.59 -12.84 -2.71
N ASP A 56 22.28 -13.16 -3.80
CA ASP A 56 23.53 -13.89 -3.83
C ASP A 56 24.50 -13.27 -4.86
N SER A 57 25.70 -13.83 -4.95
CA SER A 57 26.75 -13.34 -5.85
C SER A 57 26.42 -13.46 -7.34
N SER A 58 25.41 -14.28 -7.72
CA SER A 58 25.02 -14.47 -9.12
C SER A 58 24.03 -13.42 -9.61
N ASN A 59 23.26 -12.83 -8.68
CA ASN A 59 22.17 -11.93 -9.02
C ASN A 59 22.44 -10.46 -8.67
N VAL A 60 23.63 -10.14 -8.12
CA VAL A 60 24.07 -8.76 -7.88
C VAL A 60 25.41 -8.48 -8.55
N LYS A 61 25.61 -7.23 -8.95
CA LYS A 61 26.88 -6.72 -9.48
C LYS A 61 27.15 -5.31 -8.99
N THR A 62 28.40 -4.86 -9.09
CA THR A 62 28.78 -3.48 -8.74
C THR A 62 29.10 -2.69 -9.99
N ILE A 63 28.54 -1.48 -10.11
CA ILE A 63 28.82 -0.56 -11.21
C ILE A 63 29.39 0.76 -10.68
N PRO A 64 30.17 1.50 -11.50
CA PRO A 64 30.60 2.85 -11.16
C PRO A 64 29.41 3.80 -11.16
N TRP A 65 29.34 4.68 -10.16
CA TRP A 65 28.29 5.68 -9.97
C TRP A 65 28.89 7.03 -9.60
N PRO A 66 28.41 8.17 -10.13
CA PRO A 66 28.89 9.48 -9.75
C PRO A 66 28.69 9.76 -8.25
N GLN A 67 29.74 10.17 -7.55
CA GLN A 67 29.68 10.43 -6.12
C GLN A 67 28.85 11.67 -5.75
N GLY A 68 28.56 12.55 -6.71
CA GLY A 68 27.82 13.79 -6.50
C GLY A 68 26.30 13.61 -6.33
N GLU A 69 25.75 12.43 -6.60
CA GLU A 69 24.31 12.14 -6.51
C GLU A 69 24.08 10.89 -5.65
N PRO A 70 24.20 11.00 -4.31
CA PRO A 70 23.96 9.86 -3.44
C PRO A 70 22.45 9.52 -3.43
N VAL A 71 22.11 8.29 -3.81
CA VAL A 71 20.76 7.75 -3.60
C VAL A 71 20.69 7.22 -2.17
N VAL A 72 19.72 7.68 -1.41
CA VAL A 72 19.53 7.28 -0.02
C VAL A 72 19.35 5.77 0.10
N GLY A 73 20.13 5.14 0.99
CA GLY A 73 20.01 3.70 1.24
C GLY A 73 20.69 2.80 0.21
N MET A 74 21.55 3.33 -0.68
CA MET A 74 22.34 2.49 -1.57
C MET A 74 23.52 1.81 -0.85
N PHE A 75 23.88 0.63 -1.35
CA PHE A 75 25.02 -0.16 -0.85
C PHE A 75 26.23 0.01 -1.77
N THR A 76 27.39 0.12 -1.16
CA THR A 76 28.68 0.21 -1.88
C THR A 76 29.40 -1.14 -1.94
N LYS A 77 29.08 -2.05 -1.04
CA LYS A 77 29.65 -3.41 -0.98
C LYS A 77 28.57 -4.44 -1.23
N ALA A 78 28.87 -5.43 -2.06
CA ALA A 78 27.97 -6.54 -2.34
C ALA A 78 27.65 -7.36 -1.07
N ASP A 79 28.63 -7.51 -0.18
CA ASP A 79 28.51 -8.30 1.05
C ASP A 79 27.39 -7.79 1.97
N ASP A 80 27.12 -6.48 1.96
CA ASP A 80 26.08 -5.85 2.81
C ASP A 80 24.66 -6.25 2.41
N VAL A 81 24.46 -6.74 1.19
CA VAL A 81 23.16 -7.18 0.67
C VAL A 81 23.01 -8.70 0.59
N MET A 82 24.12 -9.46 0.78
CA MET A 82 24.07 -10.92 0.67
C MET A 82 23.12 -11.54 1.68
N ASN A 83 22.43 -12.59 1.21
CA ASN A 83 21.45 -13.33 1.99
C ASN A 83 20.20 -12.58 2.42
N ARG A 84 20.06 -11.30 2.05
CA ARG A 84 18.82 -10.53 2.25
C ARG A 84 17.83 -10.82 1.13
N ALA A 85 16.55 -10.79 1.42
CA ALA A 85 15.49 -10.98 0.44
C ALA A 85 14.91 -9.65 -0.04
N LEU A 86 14.50 -9.60 -1.30
CA LEU A 86 13.80 -8.44 -1.86
C LEU A 86 12.34 -8.40 -1.37
N ILE A 87 11.89 -7.23 -0.92
CA ILE A 87 10.48 -6.97 -0.58
C ILE A 87 9.71 -6.29 -1.72
N THR A 88 10.37 -6.07 -2.85
CA THR A 88 9.80 -5.58 -4.12
C THR A 88 10.60 -6.14 -5.28
N SER A 89 10.04 -6.13 -6.48
CA SER A 89 10.79 -6.50 -7.70
C SER A 89 11.78 -5.40 -8.06
N VAL A 90 12.90 -5.80 -8.68
CA VAL A 90 13.99 -4.91 -9.10
C VAL A 90 14.36 -5.24 -10.54
N ALA A 91 14.50 -4.24 -11.40
CA ALA A 91 14.92 -4.40 -12.78
C ALA A 91 16.45 -4.62 -12.89
N GLU A 92 16.91 -5.12 -14.04
CA GLU A 92 18.33 -5.21 -14.31
C GLU A 92 19.00 -3.83 -14.29
N ASN A 93 20.21 -3.74 -13.70
CA ASN A 93 20.99 -2.51 -13.49
C ASN A 93 20.34 -1.50 -12.54
N GLU A 94 19.23 -1.84 -11.90
CA GLU A 94 18.59 -0.97 -10.90
C GLU A 94 19.36 -1.05 -9.56
N PRO A 95 19.64 0.08 -8.88
CA PRO A 95 20.28 0.11 -7.58
C PRO A 95 19.49 -0.67 -6.53
N ILE A 96 20.19 -1.52 -5.78
CA ILE A 96 19.63 -2.21 -4.63
C ILE A 96 19.70 -1.26 -3.44
N LEU A 97 18.51 -0.85 -2.96
CA LEU A 97 18.35 0.06 -1.84
C LEU A 97 17.94 -0.69 -0.58
N ASP A 98 18.28 -0.17 0.58
CA ASP A 98 17.88 -0.74 1.86
C ASP A 98 16.34 -0.82 2.02
N SER A 99 15.62 0.17 1.48
CA SER A 99 14.15 0.21 1.44
C SER A 99 13.51 -0.90 0.60
N LYS A 100 14.30 -1.58 -0.25
CA LYS A 100 13.85 -2.71 -1.09
C LYS A 100 14.21 -4.07 -0.51
N LEU A 101 14.92 -4.09 0.61
CA LEU A 101 15.39 -5.31 1.25
C LEU A 101 14.64 -5.58 2.56
N ALA A 102 14.35 -6.84 2.79
CA ALA A 102 13.87 -7.30 4.08
C ALA A 102 14.95 -7.13 5.15
N SER A 103 14.54 -7.05 6.42
CA SER A 103 15.50 -7.00 7.53
C SER A 103 16.36 -8.27 7.54
N LEU A 104 17.58 -8.18 8.08
CA LEU A 104 18.53 -9.30 8.15
C LEU A 104 17.96 -10.54 8.88
N GLN A 105 16.97 -10.34 9.75
CA GLN A 105 16.35 -11.39 10.56
C GLN A 105 15.11 -12.02 9.92
N SER A 106 14.60 -11.47 8.81
CA SER A 106 13.31 -11.87 8.21
C SER A 106 13.35 -13.16 7.39
N GLY A 107 14.50 -13.83 7.27
CA GLY A 107 14.61 -15.04 6.44
C GLY A 107 14.53 -14.76 4.94
N ALA A 108 14.21 -15.78 4.16
CA ALA A 108 14.08 -15.68 2.69
C ALA A 108 12.68 -16.05 2.21
N GLY A 109 12.36 -15.67 0.97
CA GLY A 109 11.08 -15.98 0.34
C GLY A 109 9.93 -15.09 0.82
N LEU A 110 8.72 -15.63 0.76
CA LEU A 110 7.50 -14.88 1.09
C LEU A 110 7.49 -14.38 2.53
N ALA A 111 8.07 -15.14 3.48
CA ALA A 111 8.15 -14.74 4.88
C ALA A 111 8.88 -13.40 5.09
N ALA A 112 9.89 -13.13 4.27
CA ALA A 112 10.65 -11.88 4.32
C ALA A 112 9.83 -10.63 3.92
N THR A 113 8.71 -10.83 3.22
CA THR A 113 7.83 -9.75 2.75
C THR A 113 6.68 -9.44 3.69
N ILE A 114 6.56 -10.22 4.78
CA ILE A 114 5.50 -10.04 5.79
C ILE A 114 6.00 -9.05 6.84
N PRO A 115 5.38 -7.86 7.00
CA PRO A 115 5.71 -6.93 8.05
C PRO A 115 5.46 -7.52 9.45
N GLU A 116 6.13 -6.97 10.45
CA GLU A 116 5.89 -7.34 11.84
C GLU A 116 4.41 -7.10 12.22
N GLY A 117 3.84 -8.04 12.96
CA GLY A 117 2.43 -8.00 13.34
C GLY A 117 1.45 -8.48 12.27
N MET A 118 1.87 -8.63 11.02
CA MET A 118 1.04 -9.13 9.92
C MET A 118 1.20 -10.64 9.68
N ARG A 119 0.33 -11.20 8.87
CA ARG A 119 0.28 -12.62 8.49
C ARG A 119 0.07 -12.75 6.98
N ALA A 120 0.65 -13.77 6.37
CA ALA A 120 0.30 -14.22 5.04
C ALA A 120 -0.68 -15.37 5.14
N MET A 121 -1.85 -15.24 4.52
CA MET A 121 -2.86 -16.29 4.49
C MET A 121 -3.25 -16.61 3.06
N SER A 122 -3.19 -17.90 2.70
CA SER A 122 -3.58 -18.39 1.39
C SER A 122 -5.01 -18.90 1.42
N VAL A 123 -5.81 -18.44 0.47
CA VAL A 123 -7.20 -18.85 0.31
C VAL A 123 -7.45 -19.33 -1.11
N ALA A 124 -8.21 -20.41 -1.23
CA ALA A 124 -8.77 -20.82 -2.52
C ALA A 124 -9.89 -19.84 -2.89
N VAL A 125 -9.85 -19.34 -4.11
CA VAL A 125 -10.87 -18.43 -4.61
C VAL A 125 -11.61 -19.10 -5.77
N ASN A 126 -12.91 -18.87 -5.85
CA ASN A 126 -13.66 -19.33 -7.00
C ASN A 126 -13.22 -18.54 -8.23
N ASP A 127 -13.24 -19.20 -9.39
CA ASP A 127 -12.96 -18.56 -10.67
C ASP A 127 -13.76 -17.27 -10.80
N VAL A 128 -13.03 -16.16 -10.62
CA VAL A 128 -13.63 -14.84 -10.79
C VAL A 128 -13.62 -14.54 -12.27
N VAL A 129 -14.75 -14.68 -12.89
CA VAL A 129 -14.98 -14.33 -14.28
C VAL A 129 -14.47 -12.90 -14.50
N GLY A 130 -13.40 -12.74 -15.24
CA GLY A 130 -12.87 -11.47 -15.73
C GLY A 130 -11.69 -10.85 -15.00
N VAL A 131 -11.32 -11.28 -13.78
CA VAL A 131 -10.22 -10.65 -12.99
C VAL A 131 -9.10 -11.62 -12.64
N ALA A 132 -9.24 -12.93 -12.91
CA ALA A 132 -8.28 -13.96 -12.50
C ALA A 132 -6.84 -13.71 -13.00
N GLY A 133 -6.67 -13.12 -14.19
CA GLY A 133 -5.35 -12.77 -14.74
C GLY A 133 -4.78 -11.44 -14.23
N PHE A 134 -5.57 -10.60 -13.59
CA PHE A 134 -5.17 -9.26 -13.12
C PHE A 134 -4.80 -9.22 -11.63
N VAL A 135 -5.16 -10.25 -10.87
CA VAL A 135 -4.75 -10.36 -9.46
C VAL A 135 -3.31 -10.85 -9.42
N THR A 136 -2.39 -9.89 -9.34
CA THR A 136 -0.95 -10.13 -9.31
C THR A 136 -0.36 -9.68 -7.97
N PRO A 137 0.83 -10.17 -7.58
CA PRO A 137 1.51 -9.68 -6.39
C PRO A 137 1.63 -8.16 -6.38
N GLY A 138 1.27 -7.53 -5.25
CA GLY A 138 1.27 -6.08 -5.08
C GLY A 138 -0.08 -5.40 -5.34
N THR A 139 -1.06 -6.08 -5.95
CA THR A 139 -2.40 -5.51 -6.16
C THR A 139 -3.20 -5.46 -4.86
N MET A 140 -4.19 -4.55 -4.81
CA MET A 140 -5.12 -4.42 -3.68
C MET A 140 -6.47 -5.02 -4.06
N VAL A 141 -7.05 -5.78 -3.15
CA VAL A 141 -8.32 -6.46 -3.36
C VAL A 141 -9.25 -6.30 -2.16
N ASP A 142 -10.55 -6.37 -2.43
CA ASP A 142 -11.57 -6.56 -1.41
C ASP A 142 -12.02 -8.02 -1.41
N VAL A 143 -12.23 -8.58 -0.23
CA VAL A 143 -12.64 -9.98 -0.05
C VAL A 143 -14.13 -10.04 0.24
N LEU A 144 -14.84 -10.69 -0.66
CA LEU A 144 -16.27 -10.97 -0.55
C LEU A 144 -16.48 -12.42 -0.18
N VAL A 145 -17.46 -12.67 0.65
CA VAL A 145 -17.90 -14.02 1.01
C VAL A 145 -19.37 -14.17 0.71
N THR A 146 -19.70 -15.25 0.01
CA THR A 146 -21.07 -15.70 -0.20
C THR A 146 -21.28 -16.97 0.61
N GLY A 147 -22.21 -16.94 1.54
CA GLY A 147 -22.55 -18.07 2.40
C GLY A 147 -24.05 -18.23 2.61
N ALA A 148 -24.46 -19.33 3.24
CA ALA A 148 -25.84 -19.59 3.61
C ALA A 148 -26.25 -18.78 4.84
N SER A 149 -27.49 -18.26 4.83
CA SER A 149 -28.12 -17.58 5.95
C SER A 149 -29.55 -18.06 6.10
N SER A 150 -30.19 -17.80 7.23
CA SER A 150 -31.60 -18.16 7.50
C SER A 150 -32.60 -17.63 6.48
N GLY A 151 -32.23 -16.61 5.69
CA GLY A 151 -33.03 -15.99 4.63
C GLY A 151 -32.59 -16.32 3.19
N GLY A 152 -31.78 -17.37 2.98
CA GLY A 152 -31.14 -17.68 1.70
C GLY A 152 -29.64 -17.30 1.67
N ASN A 153 -29.05 -17.21 0.50
CA ASN A 153 -27.63 -16.81 0.40
C ASN A 153 -27.46 -15.32 0.69
N ILE A 154 -26.36 -15.02 1.38
CA ILE A 154 -25.93 -13.67 1.69
C ILE A 154 -24.50 -13.46 1.15
N THR A 155 -24.28 -12.32 0.52
CA THR A 155 -22.94 -11.87 0.13
C THR A 155 -22.57 -10.59 0.90
N ARG A 156 -21.37 -10.58 1.47
CA ARG A 156 -20.85 -9.40 2.13
C ARG A 156 -19.34 -9.25 1.94
N THR A 157 -18.86 -8.03 1.94
CA THR A 157 -17.44 -7.75 2.02
C THR A 157 -16.98 -7.97 3.46
N ILE A 158 -15.98 -8.82 3.66
CA ILE A 158 -15.42 -9.14 4.99
C ILE A 158 -14.10 -8.43 5.25
N LEU A 159 -13.32 -8.18 4.20
CA LEU A 159 -12.07 -7.43 4.25
C LEU A 159 -12.02 -6.47 3.08
N GLU A 160 -11.51 -5.26 3.31
CA GLU A 160 -11.30 -4.25 2.27
C GLU A 160 -9.83 -3.86 2.21
N ASN A 161 -9.36 -3.48 1.03
CA ASN A 161 -8.03 -2.94 0.80
C ASN A 161 -6.90 -3.88 1.26
N VAL A 162 -6.99 -5.16 0.92
CA VAL A 162 -6.02 -6.19 1.30
C VAL A 162 -5.00 -6.37 0.20
N ARG A 163 -3.71 -6.41 0.57
CA ARG A 163 -2.62 -6.59 -0.39
C ARG A 163 -2.43 -8.06 -0.75
N VAL A 164 -2.30 -8.33 -2.04
CA VAL A 164 -1.92 -9.64 -2.57
C VAL A 164 -0.40 -9.81 -2.48
N LEU A 165 0.06 -10.87 -1.83
CA LEU A 165 1.49 -11.24 -1.75
C LEU A 165 1.90 -12.21 -2.86
N ALA A 166 1.03 -13.16 -3.17
CA ALA A 166 1.29 -14.15 -4.21
C ALA A 166 -0.03 -14.62 -4.84
N ALA A 167 0.02 -14.95 -6.12
CA ALA A 167 -1.04 -15.63 -6.85
C ALA A 167 -0.48 -16.94 -7.40
N GLY A 168 -1.20 -18.03 -7.22
CA GLY A 168 -0.80 -19.37 -7.63
C GLY A 168 -2.00 -20.26 -7.91
N GLN A 169 -1.72 -21.53 -8.11
CA GLN A 169 -2.74 -22.54 -8.38
C GLN A 169 -2.43 -23.80 -7.55
N LYS A 170 -3.46 -24.47 -7.10
CA LYS A 170 -3.40 -25.77 -6.44
C LYS A 170 -4.17 -26.78 -7.27
N VAL A 171 -3.61 -27.97 -7.44
CA VAL A 171 -4.34 -29.07 -8.04
C VAL A 171 -5.07 -29.81 -6.93
N GLU A 172 -6.39 -29.82 -7.01
CA GLU A 172 -7.29 -30.60 -6.14
C GLU A 172 -7.97 -31.70 -6.97
N GLN A 173 -8.47 -32.74 -6.32
CA GLN A 173 -9.32 -33.73 -6.97
C GLN A 173 -10.78 -33.37 -6.71
N ASP A 174 -11.58 -33.38 -7.77
CA ASP A 174 -13.02 -33.24 -7.64
C ASP A 174 -13.67 -34.49 -7.01
N ARG A 175 -14.97 -34.46 -6.81
CA ARG A 175 -15.71 -35.59 -6.22
C ARG A 175 -15.65 -36.86 -7.08
N GLU A 176 -15.24 -36.72 -8.35
CA GLU A 176 -15.10 -37.82 -9.32
C GLU A 176 -13.65 -38.28 -9.45
N GLY A 177 -12.71 -37.70 -8.67
CA GLY A 177 -11.29 -38.03 -8.68
C GLY A 177 -10.51 -37.39 -9.83
N LYS A 178 -11.11 -36.48 -10.61
CA LYS A 178 -10.42 -35.76 -11.68
C LYS A 178 -9.63 -34.59 -11.13
N PRO A 179 -8.41 -34.34 -11.62
CA PRO A 179 -7.60 -33.20 -11.21
C PRO A 179 -8.26 -31.90 -11.68
N GLN A 180 -8.55 -31.01 -10.74
CA GLN A 180 -9.05 -29.66 -10.98
C GLN A 180 -8.05 -28.62 -10.44
N THR A 181 -7.76 -27.62 -11.24
CA THR A 181 -6.88 -26.53 -10.85
C THR A 181 -7.70 -25.43 -10.16
N VAL A 182 -7.39 -25.15 -8.91
CA VAL A 182 -8.05 -24.11 -8.12
C VAL A 182 -7.09 -22.95 -7.93
N PRO A 183 -7.49 -21.71 -8.28
CA PRO A 183 -6.66 -20.54 -8.01
C PRO A 183 -6.56 -20.29 -6.50
N VAL A 184 -5.32 -20.03 -6.05
CA VAL A 184 -5.00 -19.75 -4.65
C VAL A 184 -4.31 -18.40 -4.56
N ILE A 185 -4.84 -17.51 -3.76
CA ILE A 185 -4.28 -16.18 -3.56
C ILE A 185 -3.79 -16.06 -2.12
N THR A 186 -2.57 -15.57 -1.97
CA THR A 186 -1.98 -15.29 -0.65
C THR A 186 -2.12 -13.81 -0.34
N LEU A 187 -2.80 -13.52 0.76
CA LEU A 187 -3.15 -12.18 1.22
C LEU A 187 -2.33 -11.79 2.45
N LEU A 188 -1.99 -10.51 2.55
CA LEU A 188 -1.37 -9.91 3.73
C LEU A 188 -2.47 -9.40 4.66
N VAL A 189 -2.62 -10.00 5.82
CA VAL A 189 -3.73 -9.74 6.75
C VAL A 189 -3.25 -9.54 8.18
N THR A 190 -4.06 -8.88 9.00
CA THR A 190 -3.87 -8.87 10.46
C THR A 190 -4.22 -10.24 11.06
N PRO A 191 -3.80 -10.56 12.29
CA PRO A 191 -4.23 -11.80 12.98
C PRO A 191 -5.75 -11.95 13.09
N ASP A 192 -6.45 -10.84 13.37
CA ASP A 192 -7.91 -10.81 13.47
C ASP A 192 -8.59 -11.07 12.13
N ASP A 193 -8.06 -10.47 11.07
CA ASP A 193 -8.57 -10.67 9.72
C ASP A 193 -8.25 -12.06 9.18
N ALA A 194 -7.12 -12.66 9.60
CA ALA A 194 -6.81 -14.04 9.30
C ALA A 194 -7.86 -15.01 9.92
N ALA A 195 -8.31 -14.75 11.15
CA ALA A 195 -9.36 -15.54 11.78
C ALA A 195 -10.71 -15.42 11.04
N LYS A 196 -11.09 -14.18 10.63
CA LYS A 196 -12.29 -13.96 9.79
C LYS A 196 -12.20 -14.70 8.47
N LEU A 197 -11.03 -14.63 7.82
CA LEU A 197 -10.78 -15.25 6.52
C LEU A 197 -10.78 -16.78 6.61
N ALA A 198 -10.25 -17.36 7.70
CA ALA A 198 -10.30 -18.78 7.97
C ALA A 198 -11.74 -19.28 8.11
N MET A 199 -12.55 -18.59 8.91
CA MET A 199 -13.97 -18.90 9.04
C MET A 199 -14.70 -18.79 7.70
N ALA A 200 -14.46 -17.72 6.98
CA ALA A 200 -15.08 -17.48 5.67
C ALA A 200 -14.72 -18.56 4.63
N SER A 201 -13.50 -19.08 4.67
CA SER A 201 -13.07 -20.15 3.75
C SER A 201 -13.73 -21.50 4.03
N THR A 202 -14.21 -21.70 5.26
CA THR A 202 -14.89 -22.94 5.68
C THR A 202 -16.39 -22.86 5.42
N GLU A 203 -17.02 -21.73 5.70
CA GLU A 203 -18.47 -21.54 5.68
C GLU A 203 -19.02 -21.00 4.36
N GLY A 204 -18.16 -20.46 3.51
CA GLY A 204 -18.63 -19.78 2.29
C GLY A 204 -17.70 -19.90 1.10
N LYS A 205 -18.11 -19.27 0.02
CA LYS A 205 -17.32 -19.12 -1.20
C LYS A 205 -16.66 -17.74 -1.19
N ILE A 206 -15.32 -17.73 -1.30
CA ILE A 206 -14.55 -16.50 -1.34
C ILE A 206 -14.43 -16.01 -2.78
N GLN A 207 -14.68 -14.73 -2.97
CA GLN A 207 -14.49 -14.01 -4.22
C GLN A 207 -13.64 -12.77 -3.95
N LEU A 208 -12.84 -12.37 -4.94
CA LEU A 208 -12.00 -11.18 -4.85
C LEU A 208 -12.48 -10.13 -5.85
N ALA A 209 -12.61 -8.90 -5.37
CA ALA A 209 -12.80 -7.73 -6.21
C ALA A 209 -11.48 -6.95 -6.27
N LEU A 210 -10.99 -6.69 -7.49
CA LEU A 210 -9.79 -5.88 -7.68
C LEU A 210 -10.10 -4.42 -7.34
N ARG A 211 -9.27 -3.85 -6.49
CA ARG A 211 -9.40 -2.46 -6.02
C ARG A 211 -8.41 -1.55 -6.72
N ASN A 212 -8.83 -0.31 -6.96
CA ASN A 212 -7.91 0.72 -7.42
C ASN A 212 -6.89 1.03 -6.31
N THR A 213 -5.61 1.01 -6.64
CA THR A 213 -4.50 1.26 -5.70
C THR A 213 -4.54 2.64 -5.02
N ILE A 214 -5.22 3.61 -5.62
CA ILE A 214 -5.38 4.97 -5.06
C ILE A 214 -6.57 5.05 -4.09
N ASP A 215 -7.54 4.13 -4.22
CA ASP A 215 -8.71 4.11 -3.36
C ASP A 215 -8.43 3.41 -2.03
N THR A 216 -8.16 4.19 -1.00
CA THR A 216 -7.88 3.70 0.37
C THR A 216 -9.08 3.84 1.31
N LYS A 217 -10.23 4.36 0.82
CA LYS A 217 -11.40 4.60 1.68
C LYS A 217 -12.14 3.30 1.96
N SER A 218 -12.36 2.98 3.22
CA SER A 218 -13.28 1.90 3.60
C SER A 218 -14.72 2.38 3.44
N ASN A 219 -15.51 1.61 2.68
CA ASN A 219 -16.91 1.94 2.41
C ASN A 219 -17.87 1.07 3.21
N ASN A 220 -17.40 -0.06 3.76
CA ASN A 220 -18.17 -1.05 4.50
C ASN A 220 -19.59 -1.27 3.90
N PRO A 221 -19.68 -1.75 2.65
CA PRO A 221 -20.96 -1.89 1.95
C PRO A 221 -21.88 -2.84 2.73
N PRO A 222 -23.19 -2.56 2.75
CA PRO A 222 -24.15 -3.44 3.41
C PRO A 222 -24.15 -4.82 2.75
N ALA A 223 -24.47 -5.84 3.54
CA ALA A 223 -24.64 -7.19 3.04
C ALA A 223 -25.82 -7.27 2.07
N VAL A 224 -25.66 -8.03 1.01
CA VAL A 224 -26.68 -8.25 -0.02
C VAL A 224 -27.29 -9.63 0.16
N PHE A 225 -28.60 -9.70 0.31
CA PHE A 225 -29.37 -10.96 0.41
C PHE A 225 -29.87 -11.41 -0.96
N GLN A 226 -29.91 -12.70 -1.19
CA GLN A 226 -30.43 -13.28 -2.43
C GLN A 226 -31.85 -12.82 -2.72
N THR A 227 -32.69 -12.72 -1.70
CA THR A 227 -34.08 -12.24 -1.83
C THR A 227 -34.16 -10.80 -2.33
N SER A 228 -33.22 -9.93 -1.98
CA SER A 228 -33.21 -8.53 -2.43
C SER A 228 -32.82 -8.36 -3.89
N LEU A 229 -32.11 -9.33 -4.48
CA LEU A 229 -31.69 -9.29 -5.88
C LEU A 229 -32.85 -9.60 -6.86
N PHE A 230 -33.77 -10.43 -6.42
CA PHE A 230 -34.85 -10.93 -7.29
C PHE A 230 -36.25 -10.38 -6.92
N SER A 231 -36.34 -9.61 -5.83
CA SER A 231 -37.58 -8.89 -5.48
C SER A 231 -37.74 -7.68 -6.42
N SER A 232 -38.48 -7.89 -7.51
CA SER A 232 -38.88 -6.77 -8.36
C SER A 232 -39.85 -5.88 -7.59
N GLY A 233 -39.36 -4.78 -7.03
CA GLY A 233 -40.15 -3.64 -6.63
C GLY A 233 -40.80 -3.68 -5.24
N ALA A 234 -40.00 -3.35 -4.25
CA ALA A 234 -40.38 -2.38 -3.22
C ALA A 234 -39.07 -1.68 -2.78
N PRO A 235 -39.01 -0.35 -2.77
CA PRO A 235 -37.88 0.31 -2.11
C PRO A 235 -37.83 -0.23 -0.69
N ALA A 236 -36.64 -0.69 -0.27
CA ALA A 236 -36.42 -1.13 1.10
C ALA A 236 -36.97 -0.04 2.01
N GLN A 237 -38.09 -0.35 2.66
CA GLN A 237 -38.66 0.54 3.66
C GLN A 237 -37.57 0.68 4.70
N ALA A 238 -36.97 1.87 4.76
CA ALA A 238 -35.97 2.19 5.76
C ALA A 238 -36.50 1.67 7.09
N ALA A 239 -35.77 0.74 7.70
CA ALA A 239 -36.12 0.24 9.01
C ALA A 239 -36.53 1.44 9.87
N PRO A 240 -37.68 1.42 10.54
CA PRO A 240 -38.11 2.57 11.32
C PRO A 240 -36.94 2.90 12.23
N LYS A 241 -36.36 4.12 12.05
CA LYS A 241 -35.46 4.66 13.04
C LYS A 241 -36.18 4.43 14.35
N HIS A 242 -35.63 3.61 15.24
CA HIS A 242 -36.05 3.60 16.63
C HIS A 242 -35.94 5.05 17.10
N VAL A 243 -37.04 5.76 16.99
CA VAL A 243 -37.19 7.01 17.70
C VAL A 243 -37.04 6.59 19.15
N ALA A 244 -35.90 6.90 19.74
CA ALA A 244 -35.70 6.69 21.16
C ALA A 244 -36.93 7.24 21.82
N ALA A 245 -37.74 6.37 22.45
CA ALA A 245 -38.95 6.77 23.16
C ALA A 245 -38.51 7.91 24.07
N LYS A 246 -39.10 9.11 23.85
CA LYS A 246 -38.84 10.28 24.67
C LYS A 246 -39.08 9.82 26.09
N ALA A 247 -38.02 9.83 26.91
CA ALA A 247 -38.12 9.45 28.31
C ALA A 247 -39.37 10.09 28.89
N PRO A 248 -40.27 9.37 29.62
CA PRO A 248 -41.44 9.96 30.20
C PRO A 248 -40.99 11.13 31.05
N ALA A 249 -41.69 12.27 30.92
CA ALA A 249 -41.40 13.44 31.70
C ALA A 249 -41.40 13.06 33.19
N PRO A 250 -40.45 13.55 33.98
CA PRO A 250 -40.37 13.22 35.41
C PRO A 250 -41.71 13.57 36.05
N VAL A 251 -42.38 12.58 36.64
CA VAL A 251 -43.60 12.75 37.41
C VAL A 251 -43.24 13.69 38.57
N PRO A 252 -43.98 14.81 38.77
CA PRO A 252 -43.70 15.73 39.87
C PRO A 252 -43.83 14.96 41.19
N THR A 253 -42.75 14.83 41.90
CA THR A 253 -42.73 14.21 43.21
C THR A 253 -43.35 15.17 44.20
N PRO A 254 -44.38 14.75 44.97
CA PRO A 254 -44.94 15.60 46.01
C PRO A 254 -43.88 15.88 47.07
N PHE A 255 -43.71 17.13 47.47
CA PHE A 255 -42.85 17.46 48.59
C PHE A 255 -43.66 17.47 49.90
N THR A 256 -43.08 16.91 50.90
CA THR A 256 -43.73 16.74 52.22
C THR A 256 -43.10 17.70 53.20
N VAL A 257 -43.92 18.52 53.87
CA VAL A 257 -43.47 19.47 54.88
C VAL A 257 -43.95 18.99 56.21
N GLU A 258 -43.05 18.89 57.17
CA GLU A 258 -43.37 18.60 58.56
C GLU A 258 -43.57 19.91 59.30
N VAL A 259 -44.78 20.14 59.79
CA VAL A 259 -45.14 21.33 60.57
C VAL A 259 -45.17 20.96 62.04
N ILE A 260 -44.34 21.61 62.84
CA ILE A 260 -44.28 21.44 64.27
C ILE A 260 -44.93 22.60 64.97
N VAL A 261 -46.07 22.36 65.61
CA VAL A 261 -46.76 23.36 66.40
C VAL A 261 -46.82 22.97 67.87
N GLY A 262 -45.95 23.54 68.67
CA GLY A 262 -45.77 23.16 70.05
C GLY A 262 -45.21 21.71 70.15
N ASN A 263 -45.91 20.77 70.81
CA ASN A 263 -45.46 19.36 70.98
C ASN A 263 -46.13 18.41 70.00
N LYS A 264 -46.86 18.92 68.97
CA LYS A 264 -47.51 18.11 67.95
C LYS A 264 -46.79 18.28 66.60
N ARG A 265 -46.52 17.16 65.96
CA ARG A 265 -45.96 17.09 64.56
C ARG A 265 -47.06 16.65 63.62
N GLU A 266 -47.30 17.44 62.58
CA GLU A 266 -48.23 17.12 61.48
C GLU A 266 -47.47 17.16 60.17
N THR A 267 -47.63 16.13 59.35
CA THR A 267 -47.02 16.02 58.02
C THR A 267 -48.07 16.42 56.96
N LYS A 268 -47.82 17.43 56.17
CA LYS A 268 -48.66 17.81 55.03
C LYS A 268 -47.89 17.63 53.72
N SER A 269 -48.51 16.91 52.76
CA SER A 269 -47.97 16.74 51.41
C SER A 269 -48.64 17.74 50.46
N PHE A 270 -47.82 18.41 49.63
CA PHE A 270 -48.26 19.34 48.61
C PHE A 270 -47.90 18.82 47.24
N GLN A 271 -48.81 18.87 46.28
CA GLN A 271 -48.56 18.62 44.90
C GLN A 271 -48.09 19.94 44.25
N ASN A 272 -47.00 19.81 43.46
CA ASN A 272 -46.50 20.96 42.70
C ASN A 272 -47.49 21.26 41.56
N PRO A 273 -47.93 22.53 41.33
CA PRO A 273 -48.89 22.89 40.30
C PRO A 273 -48.41 22.61 38.88
#